data_4e3e706d3458f8defc2bb4341ece7eb0
#
_entry.id   4e3e706d3458f8defc2bb4341ece7eb0
#
_cell.length_a   1.000
_cell.length_b   1.000
_cell.length_c   1.000
_cell.angle_alpha   90.00
_cell.angle_beta   90.00
_cell.angle_gamma   90.00
#
_symmetry.space_group_name_H-M   'P 1'
#
loop_
_entity.id
_entity.type
_entity.pdbx_description
1 polymer ?
#
loop_
_entity_poly.entity_id
_entity_poly.type
_entity_poly.pdbx_seq_one_letter_code
_entity_poly.pdbx_strand_id
1 'polypeptide(L)'
;MTDILVRVIDAYVFRHTEEGLRFLLLKRAQTKKYEHFWQGVAGKIEKDETAWEAAVRELKEETGFAPLHMFVADHVSRFYETYGDRVNLVPVFGIEVGNDAVALSEEHCEFKWLDFDTARSALVWSGQKEGISAVFNMVNSDDDRIKWSEISL
;
A
#
# COMPACT_ATOMS: atom_id res chain seq x y z
N MET A 1 12.84 -23.44 14.37
CA MET A 1 13.58 -22.28 13.84
C MET A 1 12.59 -21.31 13.21
N THR A 2 12.77 -20.02 13.45
CA THR A 2 11.91 -18.97 12.89
C THR A 2 12.12 -18.83 11.38
N ASP A 3 11.05 -18.87 10.61
CA ASP A 3 11.10 -18.73 9.15
C ASP A 3 11.04 -17.27 8.71
N ILE A 4 11.59 -17.00 7.53
CA ILE A 4 11.45 -15.71 6.83
C ILE A 4 10.57 -15.95 5.60
N LEU A 5 9.47 -15.23 5.50
CA LEU A 5 8.49 -15.43 4.42
C LEU A 5 8.09 -14.10 3.77
N VAL A 6 7.76 -14.18 2.49
CA VAL A 6 7.16 -13.07 1.73
C VAL A 6 5.74 -13.52 1.36
N ARG A 7 4.74 -13.03 2.11
CA ARG A 7 3.35 -13.52 1.99
C ARG A 7 2.34 -12.44 1.71
N VAL A 8 2.67 -11.20 2.02
CA VAL A 8 1.75 -10.05 1.91
C VAL A 8 2.45 -8.88 1.24
N ILE A 9 1.66 -7.99 0.69
CA ILE A 9 2.15 -6.74 0.10
C ILE A 9 1.44 -5.54 0.74
N ASP A 10 2.09 -4.39 0.65
CA ASP A 10 1.49 -3.09 0.91
C ASP A 10 1.62 -2.22 -0.33
N ALA A 11 0.59 -1.45 -0.64
CA ALA A 11 0.63 -0.47 -1.71
C ALA A 11 0.05 0.85 -1.22
N TYR A 12 0.77 1.94 -1.48
CA TYR A 12 0.30 3.29 -1.14
C TYR A 12 -0.14 3.97 -2.42
N VAL A 13 -1.45 4.21 -2.48
CA VAL A 13 -2.14 4.76 -3.65
C VAL A 13 -2.18 6.27 -3.54
N PHE A 14 -1.80 6.95 -4.61
CA PHE A 14 -1.77 8.41 -4.61
C PHE A 14 -2.30 8.97 -5.92
N ARG A 15 -2.67 10.25 -5.86
CA ARG A 15 -3.07 11.02 -7.03
C ARG A 15 -2.58 12.47 -6.90
N HIS A 16 -2.29 13.07 -8.04
CA HIS A 16 -1.97 14.49 -8.11
C HIS A 16 -3.27 15.29 -8.23
N THR A 17 -3.44 16.30 -7.38
CA THR A 17 -4.61 17.19 -7.40
C THR A 17 -4.15 18.65 -7.51
N GLU A 18 -5.09 19.55 -7.76
CA GLU A 18 -4.79 20.99 -7.77
C GLU A 18 -4.26 21.49 -6.42
N GLU A 19 -4.63 20.81 -5.33
CA GLU A 19 -4.16 21.13 -3.97
C GLU A 19 -2.89 20.38 -3.58
N GLY A 20 -2.32 19.60 -4.49
CA GLY A 20 -1.11 18.80 -4.26
C GLY A 20 -1.37 17.30 -4.24
N LEU A 21 -0.37 16.57 -3.77
CA LEU A 21 -0.40 15.11 -3.70
C LEU A 21 -1.37 14.65 -2.60
N ARG A 22 -2.17 13.63 -2.91
CA ARG A 22 -3.08 13.00 -1.95
C ARG A 22 -2.88 11.50 -1.94
N PHE A 23 -2.88 10.92 -0.73
CA PHE A 23 -2.79 9.48 -0.51
C PHE A 23 -4.13 8.92 -0.08
N LEU A 24 -4.45 7.73 -0.58
CA LEU A 24 -5.66 7.01 -0.21
C LEU A 24 -5.40 6.15 1.02
N LEU A 25 -6.20 6.32 2.06
CA LEU A 25 -6.25 5.38 3.17
C LEU A 25 -7.64 4.76 3.26
N LEU A 26 -7.64 3.49 3.65
CA LEU A 26 -8.84 2.67 3.81
C LEU A 26 -8.98 2.28 5.27
N LYS A 27 -10.18 2.38 5.81
CA LYS A 27 -10.47 2.00 7.20
C LYS A 27 -11.00 0.59 7.24
N ARG A 28 -10.37 -0.28 8.03
CA ARG A 28 -10.80 -1.67 8.17
C ARG A 28 -12.20 -1.76 8.77
N ALA A 29 -13.02 -2.67 8.22
CA ALA A 29 -14.38 -2.88 8.67
C ALA A 29 -14.41 -3.51 10.06
N GLN A 30 -15.51 -3.31 10.77
CA GLN A 30 -15.72 -3.79 12.14
C GLN A 30 -15.59 -5.32 12.29
N THR A 31 -15.86 -6.07 11.23
CA THR A 31 -15.81 -7.54 11.24
C THR A 31 -14.42 -8.12 11.00
N LYS A 32 -13.41 -7.26 10.78
CA LYS A 32 -12.04 -7.68 10.46
C LYS A 32 -11.10 -7.50 11.65
N LYS A 33 -10.03 -8.30 11.68
CA LYS A 33 -8.92 -8.11 12.62
C LYS A 33 -8.35 -6.70 12.46
N TYR A 34 -7.96 -6.04 13.55
CA TYR A 34 -7.56 -4.63 13.57
C TYR A 34 -8.65 -3.71 13.03
N GLU A 35 -9.91 -3.97 13.42
CA GLU A 35 -11.05 -3.14 13.01
C GLU A 35 -10.81 -1.65 13.29
N HIS A 36 -11.32 -0.81 12.37
CA HIS A 36 -11.21 0.65 12.44
C HIS A 36 -9.78 1.21 12.32
N PHE A 37 -8.77 0.38 12.02
CA PHE A 37 -7.43 0.87 11.70
C PHE A 37 -7.38 1.34 10.25
N TRP A 38 -6.70 2.46 10.05
CA TRP A 38 -6.43 2.98 8.71
C TRP A 38 -5.22 2.28 8.11
N GLN A 39 -5.26 2.02 6.83
CA GLN A 39 -4.18 1.34 6.09
C GLN A 39 -4.18 1.74 4.62
N GLY A 40 -3.09 1.46 3.93
CA GLY A 40 -3.06 1.48 2.47
C GLY A 40 -3.77 0.24 1.89
N VAL A 41 -3.56 -0.03 0.62
CA VAL A 41 -3.97 -1.30 0.00
C VAL A 41 -3.01 -2.38 0.47
N ALA A 42 -3.54 -3.50 0.95
CA ALA A 42 -2.74 -4.59 1.48
C ALA A 42 -3.45 -5.92 1.24
N GLY A 43 -2.67 -6.98 1.13
CA GLY A 43 -3.26 -8.31 0.98
C GLY A 43 -2.23 -9.40 0.79
N LYS A 44 -2.73 -10.62 0.72
CA LYS A 44 -1.90 -11.82 0.57
C LYS A 44 -1.55 -12.06 -0.89
N ILE A 45 -0.33 -12.52 -1.10
CA ILE A 45 0.11 -13.02 -2.41
C ILE A 45 -0.49 -14.41 -2.59
N GLU A 46 -1.23 -14.60 -3.67
CA GLU A 46 -1.86 -15.89 -3.99
C GLU A 46 -0.88 -16.82 -4.72
N LYS A 47 -1.23 -18.09 -4.78
CA LYS A 47 -0.43 -19.07 -5.48
C LYS A 47 -0.26 -18.69 -6.96
N ASP A 48 0.96 -18.84 -7.46
CA ASP A 48 1.34 -18.53 -8.86
C ASP A 48 1.24 -17.04 -9.24
N GLU A 49 1.17 -16.17 -8.23
CA GLU A 49 1.07 -14.73 -8.39
C GLU A 49 2.39 -14.08 -7.92
N THR A 50 2.89 -13.10 -8.68
CA THR A 50 3.99 -12.28 -8.20
C THR A 50 3.50 -11.24 -7.19
N ALA A 51 4.41 -10.67 -6.41
CA ALA A 51 4.04 -9.64 -5.44
C ALA A 51 3.39 -8.42 -6.10
N TRP A 52 3.91 -7.96 -7.26
CA TRP A 52 3.32 -6.81 -7.93
C TRP A 52 1.95 -7.13 -8.55
N GLU A 53 1.75 -8.36 -9.03
CA GLU A 53 0.44 -8.79 -9.52
C GLU A 53 -0.58 -8.83 -8.38
N ALA A 54 -0.16 -9.28 -7.19
CA ALA A 54 -1.00 -9.24 -5.99
C ALA A 54 -1.42 -7.80 -5.65
N ALA A 55 -0.50 -6.85 -5.75
CA ALA A 55 -0.81 -5.44 -5.50
C ALA A 55 -1.85 -4.89 -6.49
N VAL A 56 -1.73 -5.22 -7.76
CA VAL A 56 -2.71 -4.82 -8.79
C VAL A 56 -4.08 -5.44 -8.51
N ARG A 57 -4.11 -6.72 -8.19
CA ARG A 57 -5.36 -7.43 -7.87
C ARG A 57 -6.03 -6.85 -6.61
N GLU A 58 -5.27 -6.66 -5.54
CA GLU A 58 -5.80 -6.08 -4.30
C GLU A 58 -6.29 -4.64 -4.51
N LEU A 59 -5.60 -3.85 -5.30
CA LEU A 59 -6.05 -2.51 -5.67
C LEU A 59 -7.44 -2.56 -6.31
N LYS A 60 -7.62 -3.48 -7.26
CA LYS A 60 -8.90 -3.65 -7.95
C LYS A 60 -10.01 -4.11 -6.99
N GLU A 61 -9.71 -5.10 -6.16
CA GLU A 61 -10.68 -5.64 -5.21
C GLU A 61 -11.08 -4.63 -4.15
N GLU A 62 -10.11 -3.89 -3.59
CA GLU A 62 -10.36 -3.00 -2.46
C GLU A 62 -10.86 -1.62 -2.87
N THR A 63 -10.60 -1.16 -4.09
CA THR A 63 -10.91 0.21 -4.52
C THR A 63 -11.62 0.33 -5.86
N GLY A 64 -11.58 -0.70 -6.69
CA GLY A 64 -12.08 -0.66 -8.06
C GLY A 64 -11.09 -0.04 -9.06
N PHE A 65 -9.96 0.47 -8.61
CA PHE A 65 -8.99 1.13 -9.49
C PHE A 65 -8.12 0.15 -10.28
N ALA A 66 -7.65 0.62 -11.43
CA ALA A 66 -6.51 0.09 -12.15
C ALA A 66 -5.37 1.11 -12.04
N PRO A 67 -4.10 0.67 -12.00
CA PRO A 67 -2.98 1.61 -11.91
C PRO A 67 -2.86 2.47 -13.18
N LEU A 68 -2.62 3.77 -12.99
CA LEU A 68 -2.15 4.64 -14.06
C LEU A 68 -0.64 4.46 -14.23
N HIS A 69 0.09 4.49 -13.12
CA HIS A 69 1.51 4.19 -13.01
C HIS A 69 1.77 3.42 -11.72
N MET A 70 2.76 2.54 -11.73
CA MET A 70 3.11 1.74 -10.56
C MET A 70 4.63 1.55 -10.51
N PHE A 71 5.19 1.64 -9.31
CA PHE A 71 6.62 1.42 -9.10
C PHE A 71 6.89 0.69 -7.78
N VAL A 72 8.06 0.08 -7.72
CA VAL A 72 8.54 -0.57 -6.49
C VAL A 72 9.09 0.51 -5.57
N ALA A 73 8.59 0.60 -4.34
CA ALA A 73 9.12 1.53 -3.36
C ALA A 73 10.53 1.12 -2.93
N ASP A 74 11.36 2.12 -2.64
CA ASP A 74 12.71 1.91 -2.11
C ASP A 74 12.64 1.56 -0.63
N HIS A 75 11.93 0.49 -0.33
CA HIS A 75 11.70 0.01 1.04
C HIS A 75 11.00 -1.36 1.03
N VAL A 76 11.42 -2.23 1.95
CA VAL A 76 10.69 -3.46 2.27
C VAL A 76 10.36 -3.41 3.75
N SER A 77 9.09 -3.50 4.11
CA SER A 77 8.65 -3.55 5.49
C SER A 77 8.86 -4.94 6.07
N ARG A 78 8.98 -5.03 7.39
CA ARG A 78 9.19 -6.30 8.08
C ARG A 78 8.52 -6.31 9.44
N PHE A 79 8.04 -7.48 9.85
CA PHE A 79 7.50 -7.66 11.20
C PHE A 79 7.56 -9.14 11.59
N TYR A 80 7.70 -9.37 12.91
CA TYR A 80 7.66 -10.72 13.46
C TYR A 80 6.22 -11.05 13.87
N GLU A 81 5.79 -12.25 13.50
CA GLU A 81 4.46 -12.77 13.82
C GLU A 81 4.60 -14.00 14.72
N THR A 82 4.13 -13.87 15.96
CA THR A 82 4.26 -14.94 16.96
C THR A 82 3.43 -16.17 16.62
N TYR A 83 2.24 -15.96 16.04
CA TYR A 83 1.33 -17.04 15.71
C TYR A 83 1.96 -18.09 14.79
N GLY A 84 2.66 -17.67 13.77
CA GLY A 84 3.33 -18.56 12.83
C GLY A 84 4.84 -18.73 13.09
N ASP A 85 5.36 -18.09 14.14
CA ASP A 85 6.81 -18.00 14.42
C ASP A 85 7.61 -17.68 13.17
N ARG A 86 7.35 -16.48 12.61
CA ARG A 86 7.95 -16.09 11.33
C ARG A 86 8.19 -14.59 11.25
N VAL A 87 9.21 -14.23 10.50
CA VAL A 87 9.44 -12.84 10.07
C VAL A 87 8.84 -12.69 8.68
N ASN A 88 7.95 -11.73 8.53
CA ASN A 88 7.37 -11.39 7.23
C ASN A 88 8.15 -10.23 6.62
N LEU A 89 8.57 -10.39 5.37
CA LEU A 89 9.07 -9.31 4.55
C LEU A 89 7.94 -8.89 3.63
N VAL A 90 7.67 -7.58 3.56
CA VAL A 90 6.52 -7.02 2.86
C VAL A 90 7.01 -6.10 1.75
N PRO A 91 6.93 -6.52 0.48
CA PRO A 91 7.18 -5.62 -0.64
C PRO A 91 6.20 -4.44 -0.61
N VAL A 92 6.71 -3.24 -0.92
CA VAL A 92 5.93 -2.01 -0.89
C VAL A 92 5.92 -1.39 -2.28
N PHE A 93 4.74 -0.96 -2.72
CA PHE A 93 4.54 -0.36 -4.04
C PHE A 93 3.91 1.03 -3.91
N GLY A 94 4.29 1.92 -4.83
CA GLY A 94 3.58 3.18 -5.05
C GLY A 94 2.70 3.04 -6.28
N ILE A 95 1.44 3.42 -6.18
CA ILE A 95 0.49 3.30 -7.28
C ILE A 95 -0.21 4.64 -7.50
N GLU A 96 -0.02 5.22 -8.67
CA GLU A 96 -0.76 6.40 -9.09
C GLU A 96 -2.06 6.01 -9.75
N VAL A 97 -3.16 6.71 -9.37
CA VAL A 97 -4.47 6.56 -9.99
C VAL A 97 -4.97 7.90 -10.51
N GLY A 98 -5.88 7.85 -11.49
CA GLY A 98 -6.28 9.02 -12.26
C GLY A 98 -7.49 9.79 -11.72
N ASN A 99 -8.22 9.24 -10.71
CA ASN A 99 -9.40 9.89 -10.15
C ASN A 99 -9.61 9.50 -8.69
N ASP A 100 -10.68 10.00 -8.06
CA ASP A 100 -10.95 9.81 -6.64
C ASP A 100 -12.15 8.88 -6.35
N ALA A 101 -12.70 8.24 -7.36
CA ALA A 101 -13.93 7.43 -7.25
C ALA A 101 -13.63 6.03 -6.72
N VAL A 102 -13.59 5.88 -5.39
CA VAL A 102 -13.32 4.62 -4.71
C VAL A 102 -14.60 3.79 -4.57
N ALA A 103 -14.52 2.51 -4.96
CA ALA A 103 -15.58 1.52 -4.74
C ALA A 103 -15.08 0.50 -3.71
N LEU A 104 -15.47 0.67 -2.45
CA LEU A 104 -15.00 -0.18 -1.34
C LEU A 104 -15.53 -1.60 -1.43
N SER A 105 -14.69 -2.57 -1.03
CA SER A 105 -15.10 -3.94 -0.74
C SER A 105 -15.63 -4.04 0.70
N GLU A 106 -16.07 -5.24 1.09
CA GLU A 106 -16.55 -5.50 2.45
C GLU A 106 -15.45 -5.45 3.52
N GLU A 107 -14.19 -5.49 3.12
CA GLU A 107 -13.05 -5.44 4.05
C GLU A 107 -12.86 -4.07 4.68
N HIS A 108 -13.38 -3.02 4.04
CA HIS A 108 -13.21 -1.64 4.47
C HIS A 108 -14.56 -0.92 4.53
N CYS A 109 -14.72 -0.03 5.51
CA CYS A 109 -15.98 0.69 5.73
C CYS A 109 -15.91 2.18 5.38
N GLU A 110 -14.72 2.71 5.16
CA GLU A 110 -14.52 4.14 4.90
C GLU A 110 -13.21 4.33 4.12
N PHE A 111 -13.12 5.43 3.37
CA PHE A 111 -11.87 5.83 2.74
C PHE A 111 -11.66 7.34 2.88
N LYS A 112 -10.40 7.78 2.81
CA LYS A 112 -10.02 9.19 2.80
C LYS A 112 -8.87 9.43 1.85
N TRP A 113 -8.93 10.57 1.17
CA TRP A 113 -7.80 11.12 0.43
C TRP A 113 -7.15 12.19 1.30
N LEU A 114 -5.91 11.98 1.70
CA LEU A 114 -5.21 12.80 2.71
C LEU A 114 -3.87 13.31 2.16
N ASP A 115 -3.44 14.48 2.64
CA ASP A 115 -2.06 14.87 2.43
C ASP A 115 -1.11 13.89 3.13
N PHE A 116 0.16 13.94 2.77
CA PHE A 116 1.13 12.98 3.28
C PHE A 116 1.24 12.97 4.81
N ASP A 117 1.36 14.14 5.42
CA ASP A 117 1.56 14.21 6.87
C ASP A 117 0.37 13.63 7.63
N THR A 118 -0.83 13.96 7.20
CA THR A 118 -2.07 13.43 7.80
C THR A 118 -2.21 11.94 7.57
N ALA A 119 -1.93 11.46 6.35
CA ALA A 119 -1.98 10.04 6.03
C ALA A 119 -0.98 9.25 6.88
N ARG A 120 0.27 9.71 6.94
CA ARG A 120 1.31 9.06 7.74
C ARG A 120 0.92 8.98 9.21
N SER A 121 0.38 10.05 9.77
CA SER A 121 -0.05 10.10 11.17
C SER A 121 -1.22 9.16 11.47
N ALA A 122 -2.07 8.90 10.49
CA ALA A 122 -3.22 8.00 10.64
C ALA A 122 -2.83 6.52 10.64
N LEU A 123 -1.68 6.18 10.08
CA LEU A 123 -1.16 4.82 10.08
C LEU A 123 -0.61 4.46 11.47
N VAL A 124 -0.83 3.22 11.91
CA VAL A 124 -0.47 2.78 13.26
C VAL A 124 0.95 2.21 13.32
N TRP A 125 1.29 1.33 12.39
CA TRP A 125 2.53 0.56 12.45
C TRP A 125 3.70 1.33 11.84
N SER A 126 4.87 1.23 12.48
CA SER A 126 6.08 1.90 12.00
C SER A 126 6.44 1.48 10.57
N GLY A 127 6.26 0.21 10.22
CA GLY A 127 6.50 -0.28 8.86
C GLY A 127 5.61 0.39 7.82
N GLN A 128 4.36 0.66 8.15
CA GLN A 128 3.44 1.40 7.26
C GLN A 128 3.87 2.87 7.12
N LYS A 129 4.24 3.51 8.23
CA LYS A 129 4.73 4.89 8.21
C LYS A 129 5.99 5.04 7.36
N GLU A 130 6.91 4.09 7.48
CA GLU A 130 8.12 4.05 6.67
C GLU A 130 7.82 3.77 5.19
N GLY A 131 6.86 2.88 4.92
CA GLY A 131 6.44 2.53 3.55
C GLY A 131 5.84 3.73 2.80
N ILE A 132 4.89 4.43 3.41
CA ILE A 132 4.29 5.61 2.78
C ILE A 132 5.33 6.74 2.62
N SER A 133 6.24 6.87 3.57
CA SER A 133 7.34 7.85 3.49
C SER A 133 8.27 7.56 2.31
N ALA A 134 8.60 6.28 2.08
CA ALA A 134 9.42 5.89 0.94
C ALA A 134 8.74 6.25 -0.39
N VAL A 135 7.45 5.98 -0.53
CA VAL A 135 6.68 6.34 -1.72
C VAL A 135 6.65 7.86 -1.89
N PHE A 136 6.34 8.60 -0.84
CA PHE A 136 6.29 10.07 -0.89
C PHE A 136 7.63 10.67 -1.30
N ASN A 137 8.72 10.20 -0.72
CA ASN A 137 10.06 10.69 -1.03
C ASN A 137 10.44 10.42 -2.49
N MET A 138 10.05 9.26 -3.03
CA MET A 138 10.30 8.93 -4.43
C MET A 138 9.50 9.83 -5.37
N VAL A 139 8.22 10.07 -5.08
CA VAL A 139 7.37 10.94 -5.92
C VAL A 139 7.90 12.37 -5.95
N ASN A 140 8.47 12.86 -4.86
CA ASN A 140 9.00 14.23 -4.75
C ASN A 140 10.49 14.32 -5.05
N SER A 141 11.11 13.22 -5.48
CA SER A 141 12.54 13.20 -5.82
C SER A 141 12.81 13.78 -7.20
N ASP A 142 13.98 14.41 -7.36
CA ASP A 142 14.46 14.88 -8.65
C ASP A 142 15.31 13.83 -9.39
N ASP A 143 15.55 12.67 -8.76
CA ASP A 143 16.30 11.57 -9.35
C ASP A 143 15.40 10.60 -10.12
N ASP A 144 16.03 9.59 -10.75
CA ASP A 144 15.35 8.64 -11.64
C ASP A 144 14.86 7.37 -10.95
N ARG A 145 14.75 7.36 -9.59
CA ARG A 145 14.37 6.14 -8.86
C ARG A 145 13.04 5.56 -9.32
N ILE A 146 12.03 6.38 -9.55
CA ILE A 146 10.74 5.88 -10.05
C ILE A 146 10.92 5.26 -11.44
N LYS A 147 11.63 5.94 -12.33
CA LYS A 147 11.88 5.45 -13.67
C LYS A 147 12.57 4.08 -13.67
N TRP A 148 13.56 3.90 -12.78
CA TRP A 148 14.29 2.62 -12.67
C TRP A 148 13.48 1.50 -12.01
N SER A 149 12.46 1.85 -11.23
CA SER A 149 11.63 0.90 -10.47
C SER A 149 10.20 0.79 -11.01
N GLU A 150 9.90 1.45 -12.11
CA GLU A 150 8.56 1.41 -12.71
C GLU A 150 8.23 0.01 -13.22
N ILE A 151 6.99 -0.41 -12.95
CA ILE A 151 6.48 -1.71 -13.39
C ILE A 151 5.69 -1.50 -14.68
N SER A 152 6.07 -2.24 -15.72
CA SER A 152 5.35 -2.26 -16.99
C SER A 152 4.08 -3.11 -16.83
N LEU A 153 2.94 -2.47 -16.99
CA LEU A 153 1.64 -3.09 -16.79
C LEU A 153 1.07 -3.63 -18.10
#